data_df78ad2136df9c1300652df5eb0d0250
#
_entry.id   df78ad2136df9c1300652df5eb0d0250
#
_cell.length_a   1.000
_cell.length_b   1.000
_cell.length_c   1.000
_cell.angle_alpha   90.00
_cell.angle_beta   90.00
_cell.angle_gamma   90.00
#
_symmetry.space_group_name_H-M   'P 1'
#
loop_
_entity.id
_entity.type
_entity.pdbx_description
1 polymer ?
#
loop_
_entity_poly.entity_id
_entity_poly.type
_entity_poly.pdbx_seq_one_letter_code
_entity_poly.pdbx_strand_id
1 'polypeptide(L)'
;MWVLMRVFALWVNMIQNYWTHTRTFGYRRYHDEEDNAMNIGEWLPVTATFSACLQNNHHHYPGLLRLSHHESEYDFGFLTVKVMKALGLVQATARGCEVPKDVPLTALNF
;
A
#
# COMPACT_ATOMS: atom_id res chain seq x y z
N MET A 1 4.91 -22.37 -16.99
CA MET A 1 3.92 -21.39 -16.48
C MET A 1 4.34 -20.75 -15.16
N TRP A 2 4.73 -21.53 -14.15
CA TRP A 2 5.10 -20.99 -12.82
C TRP A 2 6.32 -20.04 -12.84
N VAL A 3 7.35 -20.35 -13.58
CA VAL A 3 8.55 -19.50 -13.75
C VAL A 3 8.18 -18.15 -14.40
N LEU A 4 7.35 -18.16 -15.44
CA LEU A 4 6.91 -16.92 -16.10
C LEU A 4 6.11 -16.02 -15.17
N MET A 5 5.24 -16.58 -14.32
CA MET A 5 4.51 -15.82 -13.32
C MET A 5 5.44 -15.17 -12.29
N ARG A 6 6.49 -15.88 -11.86
CA ARG A 6 7.50 -15.34 -10.93
C ARG A 6 8.32 -14.23 -11.57
N VAL A 7 8.76 -14.41 -12.81
CA VAL A 7 9.50 -13.38 -13.55
C VAL A 7 8.63 -12.13 -13.73
N PHE A 8 7.37 -12.31 -14.11
CA PHE A 8 6.42 -11.20 -14.25
C PHE A 8 6.21 -10.46 -12.92
N ALA A 9 5.99 -11.17 -11.82
CA ALA A 9 5.82 -10.57 -10.50
C ALA A 9 7.05 -9.78 -10.04
N LEU A 10 8.26 -10.31 -10.27
CA LEU A 10 9.51 -9.61 -9.98
C LEU A 10 9.65 -8.36 -10.84
N TRP A 11 9.31 -8.43 -12.12
CA TRP A 11 9.38 -7.29 -13.03
C TRP A 11 8.42 -6.17 -12.63
N VAL A 12 7.16 -6.50 -12.29
CA VAL A 12 6.18 -5.53 -11.77
C VAL A 12 6.68 -4.88 -10.48
N ASN A 13 7.24 -5.67 -9.56
CA ASN A 13 7.78 -5.19 -8.30
C ASN A 13 8.98 -4.23 -8.51
N MET A 14 9.89 -4.56 -9.43
CA MET A 14 11.03 -3.69 -9.77
C MET A 14 10.57 -2.36 -10.37
N ILE A 15 9.62 -2.37 -11.30
CA ILE A 15 9.08 -1.16 -11.92
C ILE A 15 8.38 -0.29 -10.86
N GLN A 16 7.55 -0.89 -10.03
CA GLN A 16 6.85 -0.19 -8.96
C GLN A 16 7.84 0.47 -8.00
N ASN A 17 8.85 -0.25 -7.51
CA ASN A 17 9.89 0.30 -6.63
C ASN A 17 10.66 1.44 -7.31
N TYR A 18 11.06 1.29 -8.57
CA TYR A 18 11.74 2.34 -9.30
C TYR A 18 10.90 3.63 -9.34
N TRP A 19 9.64 3.54 -9.76
CA TRP A 19 8.78 4.73 -9.89
C TRP A 19 8.47 5.38 -8.55
N THR A 20 8.24 4.60 -7.52
CA THR A 20 7.93 5.15 -6.20
C THR A 20 9.14 5.75 -5.48
N HIS A 21 10.37 5.55 -5.97
CA HIS A 21 11.59 6.09 -5.36
C HIS A 21 12.34 7.13 -6.22
N THR A 22 11.85 7.45 -7.43
CA THR A 22 12.50 8.42 -8.32
C THR A 22 12.09 9.88 -8.09
N ARG A 23 11.10 10.15 -7.24
CA ARG A 23 10.51 11.48 -7.01
C ARG A 23 9.99 12.18 -8.27
N THR A 24 9.78 11.42 -9.35
CA THR A 24 9.31 11.95 -10.64
C THR A 24 7.78 11.96 -10.72
N PHE A 25 7.15 11.01 -10.05
CA PHE A 25 5.71 10.79 -10.07
C PHE A 25 5.14 10.65 -8.66
N GLY A 26 3.88 11.06 -8.50
CA GLY A 26 3.16 10.86 -7.25
C GLY A 26 3.30 12.02 -6.27
N TYR A 27 3.02 11.75 -5.02
CA TYR A 27 3.04 12.71 -3.92
C TYR A 27 3.64 12.10 -2.66
N ARG A 28 4.03 12.96 -1.72
CA ARG A 28 4.46 12.55 -0.37
C ARG A 28 3.45 13.07 0.65
N ARG A 29 3.02 12.19 1.52
CA ARG A 29 2.22 12.52 2.68
C ARG A 29 3.11 12.77 3.91
N TYR A 30 4.13 11.93 4.06
CA TYR A 30 5.10 11.99 5.13
C TYR A 30 6.45 12.45 4.57
N HIS A 31 7.06 13.43 5.25
CA HIS A 31 8.29 14.08 4.80
C HIS A 31 9.47 13.68 5.68
N ASP A 32 9.66 12.38 5.86
CA ASP A 32 10.83 11.85 6.56
C ASP A 32 12.09 12.18 5.74
N GLU A 33 13.09 12.81 6.38
CA GLU A 33 14.24 13.40 5.67
C GLU A 33 15.05 12.36 4.89
N GLU A 34 15.21 11.17 5.47
CA GLU A 34 15.99 10.08 4.88
C GLU A 34 15.21 9.24 3.87
N ASP A 35 13.89 9.39 3.79
CA ASP A 35 13.04 8.62 2.88
C ASP A 35 12.82 9.36 1.56
N ASN A 36 12.91 8.63 0.45
CA ASN A 36 12.61 9.14 -0.90
C ASN A 36 11.34 8.52 -1.49
N ALA A 37 10.59 7.74 -0.72
CA ALA A 37 9.40 7.06 -1.19
C ALA A 37 8.28 8.05 -1.52
N MET A 38 7.55 7.75 -2.59
CA MET A 38 6.38 8.49 -3.10
C MET A 38 5.16 7.58 -3.08
N ASN A 39 3.99 8.18 -2.96
CA ASN A 39 2.71 7.52 -3.22
C ASN A 39 2.29 7.79 -4.67
N ILE A 40 1.91 6.75 -5.39
CA ILE A 40 1.25 6.83 -6.69
C ILE A 40 -0.20 6.40 -6.47
N GLY A 41 -1.11 7.37 -6.46
CA GLY A 41 -2.50 7.17 -6.00
C GLY A 41 -3.52 6.85 -7.10
N GLU A 42 -3.09 6.82 -8.38
CA GLU A 42 -3.97 6.50 -9.49
C GLU A 42 -4.51 5.07 -9.38
N TRP A 43 -5.78 4.88 -9.73
CA TRP A 43 -6.48 3.61 -9.53
C TRP A 43 -5.82 2.42 -10.25
N LEU A 44 -5.24 2.62 -11.44
CA LEU A 44 -4.63 1.55 -12.22
C LEU A 44 -3.33 1.03 -11.59
N PRO A 45 -2.32 1.87 -11.26
CA PRO A 45 -1.15 1.43 -10.49
C PRO A 45 -1.52 0.79 -9.16
N VAL A 46 -2.44 1.40 -8.40
CA VAL A 46 -2.87 0.87 -7.09
C VAL A 46 -3.48 -0.53 -7.22
N THR A 47 -4.31 -0.76 -8.23
CA THR A 47 -4.92 -2.08 -8.46
C THR A 47 -3.86 -3.10 -8.93
N ALA A 48 -3.01 -2.73 -9.88
CA ALA A 48 -2.00 -3.63 -10.45
C ALA A 48 -0.94 -4.07 -9.45
N THR A 49 -0.65 -3.24 -8.44
CA THR A 49 0.37 -3.50 -7.41
C THR A 49 -0.21 -3.92 -6.06
N PHE A 50 -1.53 -4.12 -5.97
CA PHE A 50 -2.22 -4.36 -4.69
C PHE A 50 -1.88 -3.29 -3.64
N SER A 51 -1.90 -2.03 -4.04
CA SER A 51 -1.58 -0.83 -3.24
C SER A 51 -0.11 -0.67 -2.84
N ALA A 52 0.80 -1.55 -3.27
CA ALA A 52 2.22 -1.41 -2.94
C ALA A 52 2.85 -0.11 -3.47
N CYS A 53 2.21 0.58 -4.43
CA CYS A 53 2.62 1.89 -4.91
C CYS A 53 2.26 3.06 -3.96
N LEU A 54 1.54 2.83 -2.86
CA LEU A 54 1.39 3.76 -1.73
C LEU A 54 2.62 3.66 -0.80
N GLN A 55 3.80 3.81 -1.39
CA GLN A 55 5.06 3.44 -0.77
C GLN A 55 5.50 4.39 0.36
N ASN A 56 5.23 5.69 0.24
CA ASN A 56 5.53 6.65 1.30
C ASN A 56 4.71 6.38 2.57
N ASN A 57 3.44 6.00 2.41
CA ASN A 57 2.59 5.58 3.53
C ASN A 57 3.14 4.30 4.19
N HIS A 58 3.52 3.32 3.36
CA HIS A 58 4.10 2.07 3.83
C HIS A 58 5.43 2.28 4.58
N HIS A 59 6.32 3.12 4.07
CA HIS A 59 7.60 3.41 4.72
C HIS A 59 7.42 4.07 6.09
N HIS A 60 6.46 4.98 6.19
CA HIS A 60 6.20 5.67 7.46
C HIS A 60 5.55 4.74 8.50
N TYR A 61 4.65 3.84 8.09
CA TYR A 61 3.99 2.85 8.96
C TYR A 61 4.04 1.43 8.39
N PRO A 62 5.21 0.78 8.37
CA PRO A 62 5.40 -0.52 7.72
C PRO A 62 4.60 -1.66 8.34
N GLY A 63 4.11 -1.49 9.56
CA GLY A 63 3.30 -2.50 10.27
C GLY A 63 1.81 -2.47 9.96
N LEU A 64 1.32 -1.48 9.19
CA LEU A 64 -0.10 -1.37 8.87
C LEU A 64 -0.48 -2.23 7.66
N LEU A 65 -1.59 -2.96 7.78
CA LEU A 65 -2.21 -3.68 6.65
C LEU A 65 -2.87 -2.73 5.66
N ARG A 66 -3.34 -1.58 6.15
CA ARG A 66 -3.95 -0.54 5.34
C ARG A 66 -2.89 0.44 4.88
N LEU A 67 -2.72 0.57 3.58
CA LEU A 67 -1.77 1.50 2.98
C LEU A 67 -2.38 2.86 2.64
N SER A 68 -3.72 2.97 2.54
CA SER A 68 -4.39 4.27 2.40
C SER A 68 -4.50 4.95 3.76
N HIS A 69 -3.94 6.14 3.91
CA HIS A 69 -3.97 6.94 5.12
C HIS A 69 -4.84 8.20 4.98
N HIS A 70 -5.56 8.32 3.87
CA HIS A 70 -6.50 9.40 3.61
C HIS A 70 -7.72 8.90 2.83
N GLU A 71 -8.86 9.59 2.94
CA GLU A 71 -10.13 9.21 2.29
C GLU A 71 -10.04 9.22 0.76
N SER A 72 -9.21 10.09 0.19
CA SER A 72 -9.00 10.16 -1.26
C SER A 72 -8.08 9.06 -1.81
N GLU A 73 -7.46 8.27 -0.96
CA GLU A 73 -6.56 7.19 -1.36
C GLU A 73 -7.34 5.89 -1.50
N TYR A 74 -7.32 5.32 -2.69
CA TYR A 74 -7.86 4.00 -2.95
C TYR A 74 -6.87 2.92 -2.49
N ASP A 75 -7.35 1.88 -1.83
CA ASP A 75 -6.53 0.77 -1.33
C ASP A 75 -7.11 -0.58 -1.72
N PHE A 76 -6.69 -1.08 -2.88
CA PHE A 76 -7.13 -2.36 -3.42
C PHE A 76 -6.58 -3.55 -2.61
N GLY A 77 -5.35 -3.43 -2.09
CA GLY A 77 -4.73 -4.45 -1.24
C GLY A 77 -5.55 -4.67 0.03
N PHE A 78 -5.91 -3.59 0.72
CA PHE A 78 -6.73 -3.67 1.92
C PHE A 78 -8.16 -4.18 1.63
N LEU A 79 -8.76 -3.75 0.51
CA LEU A 79 -10.05 -4.30 0.07
C LEU A 79 -9.97 -5.82 -0.12
N THR A 80 -8.90 -6.31 -0.74
CA THR A 80 -8.67 -7.76 -0.92
C THR A 80 -8.58 -8.47 0.42
N VAL A 81 -7.83 -7.92 1.39
CA VAL A 81 -7.74 -8.49 2.75
C VAL A 81 -9.11 -8.53 3.44
N LYS A 82 -9.94 -7.49 3.29
CA LYS A 82 -11.31 -7.48 3.84
C LYS A 82 -12.17 -8.60 3.25
N VAL A 83 -12.12 -8.81 1.95
CA VAL A 83 -12.84 -9.91 1.27
C VAL A 83 -12.34 -11.27 1.77
N MET A 84 -11.03 -11.48 1.84
CA MET A 84 -10.45 -12.73 2.35
C MET A 84 -10.83 -13.00 3.80
N LYS A 85 -10.88 -11.97 4.64
CA LYS A 85 -11.35 -12.07 6.02
C LYS A 85 -12.83 -12.47 6.09
N ALA A 86 -13.68 -11.85 5.28
CA ALA A 86 -15.12 -12.19 5.21
C ALA A 86 -15.36 -13.64 4.75
N LEU A 87 -14.47 -14.17 3.91
CA LEU A 87 -14.49 -15.58 3.45
C LEU A 87 -13.83 -16.55 4.45
N GLY A 88 -13.31 -16.07 5.58
CA GLY A 88 -12.61 -16.90 6.58
C GLY A 88 -11.23 -17.41 6.14
N LEU A 89 -10.66 -16.86 5.06
CA LEU A 89 -9.37 -17.29 4.51
C LEU A 89 -8.17 -16.72 5.27
N VAL A 90 -8.35 -15.59 5.96
CA VAL A 90 -7.31 -14.93 6.76
C VAL A 90 -7.87 -14.46 8.10
N GLN A 91 -7.00 -14.45 9.12
CA GLN A 91 -7.28 -13.84 10.42
C GLN A 91 -6.37 -12.62 10.56
N ALA A 92 -6.96 -11.42 10.63
CA ALA A 92 -6.22 -10.21 10.93
C ALA A 92 -5.91 -10.17 12.43
N THR A 93 -4.63 -10.13 12.79
CA THR A 93 -4.21 -9.93 14.18
C THR A 93 -4.36 -8.44 14.55
N ALA A 94 -4.69 -8.16 15.81
CA ALA A 94 -4.89 -6.79 16.31
C ALA A 94 -3.67 -5.87 16.06
N ARG A 95 -2.44 -6.40 16.09
CA ARG A 95 -1.21 -5.64 15.91
C ARG A 95 -1.07 -4.94 14.56
N GLY A 96 -1.65 -5.49 13.49
CA GLY A 96 -1.61 -4.85 12.16
C GLY A 96 -2.74 -3.83 11.95
N CYS A 97 -3.63 -3.68 12.92
CA CYS A 97 -4.81 -2.80 12.86
C CYS A 97 -4.75 -1.65 13.87
N GLU A 98 -3.69 -1.57 14.69
CA GLU A 98 -3.49 -0.40 15.58
C GLU A 98 -3.10 0.79 14.74
N VAL A 99 -3.98 1.79 14.77
CA VAL A 99 -3.80 3.00 13.99
C VAL A 99 -3.00 4.01 14.81
N PRO A 100 -1.97 4.60 14.21
CA PRO A 100 -1.29 5.73 14.81
C PRO A 100 -2.24 6.89 15.06
N LYS A 101 -2.08 7.60 16.18
CA LYS A 101 -2.98 8.68 16.62
C LYS A 101 -3.03 9.88 15.67
N ASP A 102 -2.07 9.99 14.80
CA ASP A 102 -1.91 11.05 13.80
C ASP A 102 -2.55 10.71 12.43
N VAL A 103 -3.00 9.47 12.24
CA VAL A 103 -3.81 9.09 11.06
C VAL A 103 -5.26 9.49 11.31
N PRO A 104 -5.89 10.30 10.44
CA PRO A 104 -7.28 10.72 10.63
C PRO A 104 -8.22 9.52 10.80
N LEU A 105 -9.08 9.57 11.84
CA LEU A 105 -10.03 8.48 12.16
C LEU A 105 -10.98 8.14 11.01
N THR A 106 -11.26 9.08 10.12
CA THR A 106 -12.03 8.87 8.89
C THR A 106 -11.36 7.86 7.93
N ALA A 107 -10.05 7.68 8.05
CA ALA A 107 -9.31 6.67 7.30
C ALA A 107 -9.52 5.24 7.83
N LEU A 108 -10.26 5.05 8.92
CA LEU A 108 -10.28 3.84 9.74
C LEU A 108 -11.58 3.05 9.74
N ASN A 109 -12.60 3.52 9.02
CA ASN A 109 -13.87 2.81 8.95
C ASN A 109 -13.67 1.44 8.26
N PHE A 110 -13.60 0.42 9.10
CA PHE A 110 -13.62 -0.99 8.76
C PHE A 110 -15.02 -1.45 8.34
#